data_c2bbf47ae01bde81bb3a84601732b58d
#
_entry.id   c2bbf47ae01bde81bb3a84601732b58d
#
_cell.length_a   1.000
_cell.length_b   1.000
_cell.length_c   1.000
_cell.angle_alpha   90.00
_cell.angle_beta   90.00
_cell.angle_gamma   90.00
#
_symmetry.space_group_name_H-M   'P 1'
#
loop_
_entity.id
_entity.type
_entity.pdbx_description
1 polymer ?
#
loop_
_entity_poly.entity_id
_entity_poly.type
_entity_poly.pdbx_seq_one_letter_code
_entity_poly.pdbx_strand_id
1 'polypeptide(L)'
;MRRALILGSLIALLAAPAMAQGNNAINVFGVVDKIDASTVVVKNDDGGAVETFKIAPNVLYIQQAAAKLSDIKSNDFVASEAVRKEDGKLHSTELRIFSEKMRGIGEGQRPMNDAKNQTMTNATVTGTAITNGSNVMKVKFPGGESDLILDPDPNIPVFKFTDTTASAVTAGAKVRVQGVRNAEGATVNRITVMP
;
A
#
# COMPACT_ATOMS: atom_id res chain seq x y z
N MET A 1 -25.03 45.18 59.66
CA MET A 1 -25.08 45.00 58.20
C MET A 1 -23.71 44.60 57.74
N ARG A 2 -23.47 43.28 57.48
CA ARG A 2 -22.20 42.75 57.04
C ARG A 2 -22.37 42.26 55.59
N ARG A 3 -21.70 42.89 54.64
CA ARG A 3 -21.68 42.51 53.23
C ARG A 3 -20.60 41.47 53.05
N ALA A 4 -20.96 40.24 52.61
CA ALA A 4 -20.06 39.19 52.20
C ALA A 4 -19.75 39.41 50.75
N LEU A 5 -18.44 39.52 50.39
CA LEU A 5 -17.95 39.49 49.05
C LEU A 5 -17.71 38.02 48.68
N ILE A 6 -18.38 37.54 47.62
CA ILE A 6 -18.15 36.25 47.02
C ILE A 6 -17.12 36.45 45.88
N LEU A 7 -15.90 35.92 46.08
CA LEU A 7 -14.88 35.87 45.03
C LEU A 7 -15.18 34.65 44.13
N GLY A 8 -15.65 34.92 42.92
CA GLY A 8 -15.81 33.87 41.90
C GLY A 8 -14.47 33.60 41.21
N SER A 9 -13.93 32.40 41.43
CA SER A 9 -12.75 31.92 40.71
C SER A 9 -13.12 31.50 39.29
N LEU A 10 -12.63 32.23 38.29
CA LEU A 10 -12.76 31.95 36.89
C LEU A 10 -11.69 30.88 36.50
N ILE A 11 -12.10 29.62 36.37
CA ILE A 11 -11.23 28.54 35.84
C ILE A 11 -11.21 28.68 34.32
N ALA A 12 -10.11 29.20 33.79
CA ALA A 12 -9.85 29.18 32.35
C ALA A 12 -9.46 27.74 31.91
N LEU A 13 -10.36 27.07 31.24
CA LEU A 13 -10.04 25.82 30.54
C LEU A 13 -9.13 26.17 29.35
N LEU A 14 -7.85 25.86 29.48
CA LEU A 14 -6.92 25.84 28.34
C LEU A 14 -7.28 24.63 27.46
N ALA A 15 -8.01 24.88 26.38
CA ALA A 15 -8.19 23.91 25.31
C ALA A 15 -6.83 23.69 24.62
N ALA A 16 -6.19 22.54 24.86
CA ALA A 16 -5.04 22.12 24.09
C ALA A 16 -5.47 21.99 22.63
N PRO A 17 -4.69 22.50 21.64
CA PRO A 17 -5.01 22.27 20.24
C PRO A 17 -4.93 20.78 19.96
N ALA A 18 -6.02 20.21 19.45
CA ALA A 18 -6.01 18.87 18.86
C ALA A 18 -5.03 18.89 17.70
N MET A 19 -3.85 18.30 17.88
CA MET A 19 -2.92 18.06 16.80
C MET A 19 -3.64 17.15 15.80
N ALA A 20 -3.97 17.70 14.64
CA ALA A 20 -4.42 16.90 13.50
C ALA A 20 -3.36 15.83 13.25
N GLN A 21 -3.70 14.55 13.47
CA GLN A 21 -2.84 13.42 13.08
C GLN A 21 -2.79 13.42 11.55
N GLY A 22 -1.81 14.13 10.98
CA GLY A 22 -1.47 14.04 9.57
C GLY A 22 -1.18 12.57 9.23
N ASN A 23 -1.48 12.20 7.99
CA ASN A 23 -1.24 10.86 7.49
C ASN A 23 0.27 10.53 7.59
N ASN A 24 0.67 9.85 8.65
CA ASN A 24 2.07 9.53 8.99
C ASN A 24 2.61 8.33 8.18
N ALA A 25 1.87 7.88 7.18
CA ALA A 25 2.27 6.77 6.32
C ALA A 25 3.46 7.18 5.43
N ILE A 26 4.51 6.37 5.44
CA ILE A 26 5.64 6.47 4.52
C ILE A 26 5.31 5.60 3.29
N ASN A 27 5.44 6.18 2.12
CA ASN A 27 5.31 5.50 0.84
C ASN A 27 6.21 6.24 -0.17
N VAL A 28 7.50 5.89 -0.18
CA VAL A 28 8.54 6.57 -0.96
C VAL A 28 9.09 5.64 -2.02
N PHE A 29 9.14 6.13 -3.25
CA PHE A 29 9.84 5.51 -4.37
C PHE A 29 11.17 6.22 -4.55
N GLY A 30 12.24 5.46 -4.82
CA GLY A 30 13.55 6.06 -5.00
C GLY A 30 14.66 5.05 -5.22
N VAL A 31 15.87 5.54 -5.19
CA VAL A 31 17.09 4.75 -5.35
C VAL A 31 17.83 4.68 -4.02
N VAL A 32 18.26 3.48 -3.65
CA VAL A 32 19.07 3.26 -2.43
C VAL A 32 20.43 3.94 -2.62
N ASP A 33 20.73 4.88 -1.74
CA ASP A 33 22.06 5.47 -1.64
C ASP A 33 22.96 4.60 -0.75
N LYS A 34 22.43 4.20 0.42
CA LYS A 34 23.14 3.40 1.41
C LYS A 34 22.18 2.54 2.22
N ILE A 35 22.62 1.37 2.63
CA ILE A 35 21.92 0.51 3.58
C ILE A 35 22.89 -0.14 4.58
N ASP A 36 22.46 -0.26 5.81
CA ASP A 36 23.10 -1.06 6.87
C ASP A 36 22.04 -1.92 7.61
N ALA A 37 22.43 -2.57 8.71
CA ALA A 37 21.54 -3.45 9.45
C ALA A 37 20.31 -2.72 10.08
N SER A 38 20.37 -1.42 10.28
CA SER A 38 19.40 -0.63 11.05
C SER A 38 18.76 0.50 10.25
N THR A 39 19.39 0.93 9.16
CA THR A 39 18.96 2.08 8.37
C THR A 39 19.07 1.85 6.87
N VAL A 40 18.18 2.49 6.13
CA VAL A 40 18.27 2.62 4.68
C VAL A 40 18.17 4.10 4.31
N VAL A 41 19.08 4.56 3.46
CA VAL A 41 19.10 5.92 2.90
C VAL A 41 18.61 5.83 1.47
N VAL A 42 17.56 6.57 1.15
CA VAL A 42 16.92 6.56 -0.17
C VAL A 42 16.89 7.97 -0.73
N LYS A 43 17.34 8.09 -1.96
CA LYS A 43 17.14 9.30 -2.77
C LYS A 43 15.77 9.18 -3.43
N ASN A 44 14.86 10.05 -3.03
CA ASN A 44 13.46 10.06 -3.48
C ASN A 44 13.37 10.43 -4.97
N ASP A 45 12.57 9.72 -5.74
CA ASP A 45 12.29 10.04 -7.14
C ASP A 45 11.52 11.37 -7.27
N ASP A 46 10.69 11.72 -6.28
CA ASP A 46 10.01 13.01 -6.20
C ASP A 46 10.94 14.09 -5.63
N GLY A 47 11.57 14.84 -6.51
CA GLY A 47 12.39 16.00 -6.14
C GLY A 47 13.80 15.67 -5.64
N GLY A 48 14.21 14.40 -5.60
CA GLY A 48 15.59 13.99 -5.32
C GLY A 48 16.06 14.21 -3.87
N ALA A 49 15.14 14.45 -2.92
CA ALA A 49 15.48 14.55 -1.50
C ALA A 49 16.06 13.22 -1.00
N VAL A 50 17.11 13.30 -0.20
CA VAL A 50 17.72 12.13 0.44
C VAL A 50 17.15 11.99 1.84
N GLU A 51 16.50 10.85 2.10
CA GLU A 51 15.92 10.53 3.41
C GLU A 51 16.55 9.29 4.02
N THR A 52 16.70 9.31 5.35
CA THR A 52 17.14 8.16 6.14
C THR A 52 15.96 7.57 6.89
N PHE A 53 15.76 6.27 6.71
CA PHE A 53 14.70 5.51 7.37
C PHE A 53 15.30 4.46 8.30
N LYS A 54 14.76 4.33 9.52
CA LYS A 54 15.03 3.19 10.39
C LYS A 54 14.38 1.95 9.81
N ILE A 55 15.06 0.81 9.88
CA ILE A 55 14.52 -0.48 9.46
C ILE A 55 13.89 -1.17 10.67
N ALA A 56 12.61 -1.52 10.57
CA ALA A 56 11.92 -2.25 11.63
C ALA A 56 12.51 -3.66 11.79
N PRO A 57 12.56 -4.23 13.02
CA PRO A 57 13.09 -5.58 13.26
C PRO A 57 12.38 -6.68 12.44
N ASN A 58 11.10 -6.47 12.14
CA ASN A 58 10.25 -7.38 11.37
C ASN A 58 9.98 -6.88 9.94
N VAL A 59 10.91 -6.14 9.35
CA VAL A 59 10.78 -5.62 8.01
C VAL A 59 10.58 -6.74 6.97
N LEU A 60 9.66 -6.52 6.04
CA LEU A 60 9.48 -7.40 4.89
C LEU A 60 10.35 -6.91 3.73
N TYR A 61 11.24 -7.76 3.25
CA TYR A 61 11.98 -7.55 2.01
C TYR A 61 11.28 -8.30 0.89
N ILE A 62 10.92 -7.56 -0.15
CA ILE A 62 10.15 -8.06 -1.30
C ILE A 62 10.90 -7.75 -2.58
N GLN A 63 10.96 -8.73 -3.49
CA GLN A 63 11.39 -8.52 -4.86
C GLN A 63 10.15 -8.40 -5.76
N GLN A 64 10.03 -7.30 -6.48
CA GLN A 64 9.03 -7.15 -7.55
C GLN A 64 9.63 -7.58 -8.88
N ALA A 65 8.90 -8.39 -9.63
CA ALA A 65 9.27 -8.80 -10.99
C ALA A 65 8.04 -8.71 -11.90
N ALA A 66 8.26 -8.52 -13.20
CA ALA A 66 7.21 -8.62 -14.18
C ALA A 66 6.65 -10.06 -14.21
N ALA A 67 5.36 -10.20 -14.42
CA ALA A 67 4.65 -11.46 -14.50
C ALA A 67 3.61 -11.41 -15.64
N LYS A 68 2.86 -12.50 -15.82
CA LYS A 68 1.80 -12.61 -16.83
C LYS A 68 0.47 -12.95 -16.16
N LEU A 69 -0.63 -12.66 -16.83
CA LEU A 69 -1.96 -13.08 -16.38
C LEU A 69 -2.05 -14.59 -16.15
N SER A 70 -1.35 -15.39 -16.98
CA SER A 70 -1.28 -16.86 -16.86
C SER A 70 -0.56 -17.35 -15.59
N ASP A 71 0.19 -16.49 -14.91
CA ASP A 71 0.87 -16.84 -13.66
C ASP A 71 -0.07 -16.78 -12.46
N ILE A 72 -1.24 -16.14 -12.61
CA ILE A 72 -2.27 -16.06 -11.56
C ILE A 72 -3.01 -17.40 -11.47
N LYS A 73 -3.08 -17.96 -10.28
CA LYS A 73 -3.72 -19.23 -9.99
C LYS A 73 -4.83 -19.08 -8.96
N SER A 74 -5.72 -20.07 -8.94
CA SER A 74 -6.68 -20.19 -7.85
C SER A 74 -5.94 -20.27 -6.51
N ASN A 75 -6.49 -19.61 -5.51
CA ASN A 75 -5.92 -19.42 -4.17
C ASN A 75 -4.74 -18.44 -4.07
N ASP A 76 -4.27 -17.82 -5.15
CA ASP A 76 -3.34 -16.72 -5.04
C ASP A 76 -3.99 -15.54 -4.30
N PHE A 77 -3.20 -14.82 -3.49
CA PHE A 77 -3.59 -13.55 -2.94
C PHE A 77 -3.09 -12.44 -3.88
N VAL A 78 -4.02 -11.64 -4.38
CA VAL A 78 -3.72 -10.63 -5.40
C VAL A 78 -4.19 -9.25 -4.98
N ALA A 79 -3.56 -8.21 -5.53
CA ALA A 79 -4.12 -6.88 -5.58
C ALA A 79 -4.47 -6.53 -7.02
N SER A 80 -5.64 -5.94 -7.21
CA SER A 80 -6.06 -5.34 -8.48
C SER A 80 -6.35 -3.87 -8.27
N GLU A 81 -5.70 -3.04 -9.06
CA GLU A 81 -6.17 -1.71 -9.34
C GLU A 81 -7.17 -1.80 -10.50
N ALA A 82 -8.33 -1.21 -10.34
CA ALA A 82 -9.40 -1.31 -11.33
C ALA A 82 -10.18 0.00 -11.47
N VAL A 83 -10.70 0.24 -12.66
CA VAL A 83 -11.58 1.36 -12.98
C VAL A 83 -13.00 0.83 -13.23
N ARG A 84 -14.00 1.48 -12.64
CA ARG A 84 -15.40 1.18 -12.97
C ARG A 84 -15.76 1.86 -14.28
N LYS A 85 -16.06 1.05 -15.30
CA LYS A 85 -16.47 1.54 -16.63
C LYS A 85 -18.00 1.76 -16.70
N GLU A 86 -18.47 2.20 -17.84
CA GLU A 86 -19.89 2.51 -18.11
C GLU A 86 -20.80 1.28 -17.97
N ASP A 87 -20.28 0.08 -18.20
CA ASP A 87 -20.99 -1.18 -17.97
C ASP A 87 -21.20 -1.53 -16.47
N GLY A 88 -20.73 -0.64 -15.58
CA GLY A 88 -20.83 -0.80 -14.14
C GLY A 88 -19.84 -1.78 -13.53
N LYS A 89 -18.97 -2.41 -14.34
CA LYS A 89 -18.01 -3.42 -13.89
C LYS A 89 -16.64 -2.83 -13.57
N LEU A 90 -15.86 -3.56 -12.79
CA LEU A 90 -14.48 -3.21 -12.45
C LEU A 90 -13.53 -3.83 -13.49
N HIS A 91 -12.86 -2.98 -14.26
CA HIS A 91 -11.86 -3.36 -15.25
C HIS A 91 -10.46 -3.16 -14.66
N SER A 92 -9.72 -4.24 -14.52
CA SER A 92 -8.37 -4.20 -13.96
C SER A 92 -7.42 -3.42 -14.86
N THR A 93 -6.66 -2.52 -14.25
CA THR A 93 -5.63 -1.71 -14.91
C THR A 93 -4.23 -2.12 -14.50
N GLU A 94 -4.10 -2.78 -13.35
CA GLU A 94 -2.85 -3.38 -12.86
C GLU A 94 -3.17 -4.56 -11.95
N LEU A 95 -2.32 -5.59 -11.96
CA LEU A 95 -2.42 -6.76 -11.10
C LEU A 95 -1.10 -7.04 -10.40
N ARG A 96 -1.18 -7.45 -9.13
CA ARG A 96 -0.03 -7.89 -8.32
C ARG A 96 -0.34 -9.23 -7.68
N ILE A 97 0.52 -10.21 -7.88
CA ILE A 97 0.48 -11.50 -7.19
C ILE A 97 1.36 -11.37 -5.96
N PHE A 98 0.79 -11.49 -4.78
CA PHE A 98 1.52 -11.34 -3.52
C PHE A 98 2.20 -12.64 -3.10
N SER A 99 3.32 -12.53 -2.37
CA SER A 99 3.89 -13.66 -1.64
C SER A 99 2.99 -14.08 -0.47
N GLU A 100 3.15 -15.31 0.02
CA GLU A 100 2.36 -15.80 1.16
C GLU A 100 2.55 -14.97 2.43
N LYS A 101 3.72 -14.38 2.66
CA LYS A 101 3.94 -13.47 3.80
C LYS A 101 3.15 -12.16 3.70
N MET A 102 2.71 -11.83 2.50
CA MET A 102 1.89 -10.66 2.25
C MET A 102 0.39 -10.96 2.24
N ARG A 103 -0.02 -12.23 2.37
CA ARG A 103 -1.44 -12.60 2.40
C ARG A 103 -2.17 -11.85 3.52
N GLY A 104 -3.35 -11.32 3.20
CA GLY A 104 -4.17 -10.52 4.11
C GLY A 104 -3.78 -9.04 4.22
N ILE A 105 -2.64 -8.61 3.64
CA ILE A 105 -2.26 -7.19 3.70
C ILE A 105 -3.28 -6.34 2.95
N GLY A 106 -3.95 -5.44 3.69
CA GLY A 106 -4.95 -4.53 3.15
C GLY A 106 -6.10 -5.24 2.45
N GLU A 107 -6.44 -6.46 2.89
CA GLU A 107 -7.50 -7.27 2.28
C GLU A 107 -8.84 -6.53 2.27
N GLY A 108 -9.57 -6.66 1.18
CA GLY A 108 -10.84 -5.99 0.95
C GLY A 108 -10.87 -5.17 -0.33
N GLN A 109 -12.02 -4.53 -0.58
CA GLN A 109 -12.24 -3.64 -1.72
C GLN A 109 -12.53 -2.23 -1.22
N ARG A 110 -11.83 -1.23 -1.75
CA ARG A 110 -11.95 0.16 -1.32
C ARG A 110 -11.67 1.14 -2.45
N PRO A 111 -12.28 2.33 -2.44
CA PRO A 111 -11.90 3.41 -3.36
C PRO A 111 -10.41 3.74 -3.22
N MET A 112 -9.79 4.11 -4.34
CA MET A 112 -8.43 4.63 -4.36
C MET A 112 -8.47 6.16 -4.38
N ASN A 113 -8.02 6.77 -3.24
CA ASN A 113 -7.89 8.23 -3.09
C ASN A 113 -9.14 8.99 -3.58
N ASP A 114 -8.96 10.24 -4.00
CA ASP A 114 -10.03 11.09 -4.54
C ASP A 114 -10.37 10.81 -6.02
N ALA A 115 -9.74 9.81 -6.63
CA ALA A 115 -10.02 9.42 -8.01
C ALA A 115 -11.38 8.71 -8.08
N LYS A 116 -12.37 9.43 -8.58
CA LYS A 116 -13.70 8.88 -8.87
C LYS A 116 -13.53 7.68 -9.80
N ASN A 117 -14.16 6.57 -9.50
CA ASN A 117 -14.18 5.33 -10.27
C ASN A 117 -12.94 4.41 -10.15
N GLN A 118 -11.91 4.75 -9.38
CA GLN A 118 -10.79 3.83 -9.13
C GLN A 118 -11.00 3.03 -7.84
N THR A 119 -10.71 1.74 -7.91
CA THR A 119 -10.90 0.80 -6.80
C THR A 119 -9.66 -0.08 -6.66
N MET A 120 -9.19 -0.23 -5.42
CA MET A 120 -8.20 -1.23 -5.05
C MET A 120 -8.91 -2.43 -4.42
N THR A 121 -8.65 -3.61 -4.95
CA THR A 121 -9.15 -4.88 -4.41
C THR A 121 -7.96 -5.76 -4.06
N ASN A 122 -7.79 -6.08 -2.77
CA ASN A 122 -6.84 -7.09 -2.30
C ASN A 122 -7.64 -8.30 -1.85
N ALA A 123 -7.45 -9.45 -2.48
CA ALA A 123 -8.35 -10.58 -2.32
C ALA A 123 -7.71 -11.90 -2.71
N THR A 124 -8.34 -13.00 -2.30
CA THR A 124 -7.97 -14.34 -2.74
C THR A 124 -8.69 -14.69 -4.04
N VAL A 125 -7.97 -15.16 -5.04
CA VAL A 125 -8.51 -15.64 -6.31
C VAL A 125 -9.28 -16.95 -6.08
N THR A 126 -10.55 -16.97 -6.45
CA THR A 126 -11.39 -18.19 -6.38
C THR A 126 -11.50 -18.89 -7.72
N GLY A 127 -11.22 -18.19 -8.82
CA GLY A 127 -11.22 -18.77 -10.15
C GLY A 127 -11.09 -17.73 -11.24
N THR A 128 -10.95 -18.20 -12.47
CA THR A 128 -11.01 -17.41 -13.68
C THR A 128 -12.04 -18.01 -14.62
N ALA A 129 -12.76 -17.18 -15.35
CA ALA A 129 -13.76 -17.60 -16.33
C ALA A 129 -13.68 -16.70 -17.56
N ILE A 130 -14.11 -17.22 -18.72
CA ILE A 130 -14.35 -16.41 -19.91
C ILE A 130 -15.83 -16.10 -19.93
N THR A 131 -16.19 -14.82 -19.89
CA THR A 131 -17.58 -14.36 -19.91
C THR A 131 -17.72 -13.30 -20.99
N ASN A 132 -18.60 -13.51 -21.95
CA ASN A 132 -18.84 -12.59 -23.08
C ASN A 132 -17.55 -12.16 -23.83
N GLY A 133 -16.60 -13.07 -23.99
CA GLY A 133 -15.33 -12.80 -24.68
C GLY A 133 -14.27 -12.10 -23.83
N SER A 134 -14.57 -11.74 -22.59
CA SER A 134 -13.63 -11.15 -21.64
C SER A 134 -13.20 -12.19 -20.60
N ASN A 135 -11.93 -12.18 -20.22
CA ASN A 135 -11.47 -12.93 -19.06
C ASN A 135 -11.98 -12.24 -17.78
N VAL A 136 -12.52 -13.03 -16.88
CA VAL A 136 -13.04 -12.56 -15.58
C VAL A 136 -12.28 -13.29 -14.48
N MET A 137 -11.65 -12.54 -13.60
CA MET A 137 -11.05 -13.07 -12.38
C MET A 137 -12.04 -12.91 -11.23
N LYS A 138 -12.43 -14.02 -10.62
CA LYS A 138 -13.28 -14.06 -9.44
C LYS A 138 -12.42 -13.99 -8.18
N VAL A 139 -12.75 -13.09 -7.28
CA VAL A 139 -11.99 -12.88 -6.05
C VAL A 139 -12.91 -12.80 -4.85
N LYS A 140 -12.40 -13.26 -3.69
CA LYS A 140 -13.11 -13.24 -2.42
C LYS A 140 -12.27 -12.55 -1.35
N PHE A 141 -12.93 -11.75 -0.50
CA PHE A 141 -12.35 -11.02 0.62
C PHE A 141 -13.33 -10.97 1.79
N PRO A 142 -12.92 -10.65 3.01
CA PRO A 142 -13.84 -10.45 4.13
C PRO A 142 -14.92 -9.42 3.78
N GLY A 143 -16.17 -9.82 3.90
CA GLY A 143 -17.33 -8.97 3.59
C GLY A 143 -17.83 -9.02 2.15
N GLY A 144 -17.22 -9.82 1.26
CA GLY A 144 -17.74 -9.97 -0.09
C GLY A 144 -16.87 -10.71 -1.10
N GLU A 145 -17.35 -10.66 -2.32
CA GLU A 145 -16.67 -11.16 -3.51
C GLU A 145 -16.82 -10.16 -4.66
N SER A 146 -15.98 -10.26 -5.65
CA SER A 146 -16.02 -9.39 -6.82
C SER A 146 -15.55 -10.11 -8.08
N ASP A 147 -16.12 -9.71 -9.19
CA ASP A 147 -15.64 -10.05 -10.53
C ASP A 147 -14.79 -8.90 -11.06
N LEU A 148 -13.56 -9.21 -11.42
CA LEU A 148 -12.61 -8.27 -12.02
C LEU A 148 -12.45 -8.61 -13.48
N ILE A 149 -12.82 -7.69 -14.35
CA ILE A 149 -12.71 -7.86 -15.80
C ILE A 149 -11.26 -7.66 -16.20
N LEU A 150 -10.71 -8.66 -16.86
CA LEU A 150 -9.38 -8.61 -17.45
C LEU A 150 -9.59 -8.38 -18.96
N ASP A 151 -9.59 -7.11 -19.34
CA ASP A 151 -9.74 -6.76 -20.75
C ASP A 151 -8.62 -7.44 -21.59
N PRO A 152 -8.89 -7.79 -22.84
CA PRO A 152 -7.91 -8.44 -23.71
C PRO A 152 -6.78 -7.48 -24.16
N ASP A 153 -6.59 -6.39 -23.43
CA ASP A 153 -5.46 -5.50 -23.65
C ASP A 153 -4.18 -6.20 -23.24
N PRO A 154 -3.22 -6.43 -24.17
CA PRO A 154 -1.95 -7.05 -23.86
C PRO A 154 -1.11 -6.26 -22.82
N ASN A 155 -1.56 -5.10 -22.42
CA ASN A 155 -0.80 -4.14 -21.63
C ASN A 155 -1.25 -3.99 -20.16
N ILE A 156 -2.12 -4.87 -19.63
CA ILE A 156 -2.36 -4.85 -18.18
C ILE A 156 -1.05 -5.27 -17.49
N PRO A 157 -0.35 -4.37 -16.78
CA PRO A 157 0.85 -4.73 -16.06
C PRO A 157 0.52 -5.77 -14.99
N VAL A 158 1.26 -6.86 -15.00
CA VAL A 158 1.18 -7.88 -13.94
C VAL A 158 2.55 -7.97 -13.27
N PHE A 159 2.55 -7.90 -11.95
CA PHE A 159 3.75 -8.02 -11.14
C PHE A 159 3.62 -9.19 -10.18
N LYS A 160 4.73 -9.87 -9.93
CA LYS A 160 4.83 -10.87 -8.88
C LYS A 160 5.75 -10.36 -7.78
N PHE A 161 5.26 -10.43 -6.56
CA PHE A 161 6.00 -10.10 -5.35
C PHE A 161 6.46 -11.39 -4.69
N THR A 162 7.77 -11.54 -4.54
CA THR A 162 8.40 -12.70 -3.89
C THR A 162 9.18 -12.24 -2.68
N ASP A 163 9.24 -13.08 -1.66
CA ASP A 163 10.06 -12.82 -0.50
C ASP A 163 11.54 -12.81 -0.88
N THR A 164 12.26 -11.86 -0.32
CA THR A 164 13.72 -11.78 -0.46
C THR A 164 14.36 -11.43 0.90
N THR A 165 15.62 -11.05 0.89
CA THR A 165 16.37 -10.69 2.10
C THR A 165 17.02 -9.31 1.95
N ALA A 166 17.58 -8.79 3.03
CA ALA A 166 18.30 -7.51 3.01
C ALA A 166 19.40 -7.45 1.94
N SER A 167 20.00 -8.59 1.59
CA SER A 167 21.07 -8.66 0.57
C SER A 167 20.60 -8.26 -0.84
N ALA A 168 19.31 -8.28 -1.13
CA ALA A 168 18.78 -7.80 -2.40
C ALA A 168 18.70 -6.26 -2.46
N VAL A 169 18.74 -5.58 -1.32
CA VAL A 169 18.69 -4.11 -1.23
C VAL A 169 20.11 -3.58 -1.26
N THR A 170 20.59 -3.23 -2.42
CA THR A 170 21.96 -2.72 -2.62
C THR A 170 21.96 -1.25 -3.04
N ALA A 171 23.08 -0.56 -2.83
CA ALA A 171 23.25 0.80 -3.37
C ALA A 171 22.98 0.80 -4.88
N GLY A 172 22.23 1.78 -5.36
CA GLY A 172 21.77 1.88 -6.74
C GLY A 172 20.49 1.10 -7.07
N ALA A 173 19.99 0.23 -6.17
CA ALA A 173 18.74 -0.47 -6.39
C ALA A 173 17.54 0.50 -6.33
N LYS A 174 16.60 0.36 -7.26
CA LYS A 174 15.31 1.03 -7.20
C LYS A 174 14.44 0.35 -6.15
N VAL A 175 13.85 1.13 -5.28
CA VAL A 175 13.03 0.61 -4.19
C VAL A 175 11.76 1.41 -3.98
N ARG A 176 10.77 0.74 -3.42
CA ARG A 176 9.65 1.38 -2.73
C ARG A 176 9.76 1.06 -1.25
N VAL A 177 9.89 2.08 -0.41
CA VAL A 177 9.91 1.93 1.05
C VAL A 177 8.58 2.35 1.65
N GLN A 178 8.05 1.56 2.57
CA GLN A 178 6.77 1.79 3.22
C GLN A 178 6.88 1.60 4.72
N GLY A 179 6.14 2.42 5.47
CA GLY A 179 6.21 2.41 6.93
C GLY A 179 5.42 3.54 7.55
N VAL A 180 5.87 4.01 8.69
CA VAL A 180 5.23 5.09 9.45
C VAL A 180 6.25 6.11 9.93
N ARG A 181 5.83 7.36 10.00
CA ARG A 181 6.57 8.47 10.60
C ARG A 181 5.89 8.87 11.91
N ASN A 182 6.64 8.96 12.97
CA ASN A 182 6.16 9.41 14.28
C ASN A 182 7.19 10.34 14.95
N ALA A 183 6.99 10.69 16.21
CA ALA A 183 7.90 11.56 16.96
C ALA A 183 9.32 10.96 17.10
N GLU A 184 9.47 9.63 17.01
CA GLU A 184 10.75 8.92 17.10
C GLU A 184 11.49 8.84 15.75
N GLY A 185 10.84 9.29 14.66
CA GLY A 185 11.38 9.33 13.31
C GLY A 185 10.61 8.52 12.29
N ALA A 186 11.24 8.28 11.16
CA ALA A 186 10.69 7.53 10.03
C ALA A 186 11.15 6.07 10.10
N THR A 187 10.22 5.12 10.26
CA THR A 187 10.52 3.70 10.36
C THR A 187 9.82 2.94 9.24
N VAL A 188 10.57 2.14 8.48
CA VAL A 188 10.04 1.32 7.39
C VAL A 188 9.88 -0.13 7.85
N ASN A 189 8.74 -0.72 7.49
CA ASN A 189 8.40 -2.12 7.76
C ASN A 189 8.28 -2.96 6.49
N ARG A 190 8.46 -2.34 5.31
CA ARG A 190 8.55 -3.03 4.05
C ARG A 190 9.46 -2.27 3.07
N ILE A 191 10.36 -3.02 2.44
CA ILE A 191 11.23 -2.55 1.36
C ILE A 191 11.00 -3.47 0.16
N THR A 192 10.49 -2.90 -0.93
CA THR A 192 10.30 -3.62 -2.19
C THR A 192 11.35 -3.20 -3.18
N VAL A 193 12.19 -4.13 -3.62
CA VAL A 193 13.14 -3.93 -4.71
C VAL A 193 12.38 -4.04 -6.02
N MET A 194 12.51 -3.04 -6.86
CA MET A 194 11.81 -2.89 -8.13
C MET A 194 12.72 -3.25 -9.31
N PRO A 195 12.16 -3.59 -10.46
CA PRO A 195 12.92 -3.82 -11.71
C PRO A 195 13.72 -2.60 -12.17
#